data_d58acfe6181de177d3239dd152b075e6
#
_entry.id   d58acfe6181de177d3239dd152b075e6
#
_cell.length_a   1.000
_cell.length_b   1.000
_cell.length_c   1.000
_cell.angle_alpha   90.00
_cell.angle_beta   90.00
_cell.angle_gamma   90.00
#
_symmetry.space_group_name_H-M   'P 1'
#
loop_
_entity.id
_entity.type
_entity.pdbx_description
1 polymer ?
#
loop_
_entity_poly.entity_id
_entity_poly.type
_entity_poly.pdbx_seq_one_letter_code
_entity_poly.pdbx_strand_id
1 'polypeptide(L)'
;METPKEKKVHAVFETISNNYDHMNSVISFQQHIKWRKKTMKAMNVQKGSAALDVCCGTGDWSIALAEEVGPNGKVTGLDFSKNMLSVGEEKVKEHGLKNVELIHGNAMELPFQDNTFDYVTIGFGLRNVPDYDQVLREMYRVVKPGGLVVCLETSQPTLFGFKQGYFFYFKYVMPLFGKIFAKSYKEYAWLNESAREFPGMKELAHMFEKAGFVNVSYKAHTGGVAATHFGYKA
;
A
#
# COMPACT_ATOMS: atom_id res chain seq x y z
N MET A 1 -17.01 -12.57 -10.94
CA MET A 1 -16.31 -12.25 -12.22
C MET A 1 -15.45 -11.01 -11.99
N GLU A 2 -14.19 -11.05 -12.40
CA GLU A 2 -13.31 -9.88 -12.32
C GLU A 2 -13.84 -8.70 -13.13
N THR A 3 -13.83 -7.52 -12.54
CA THR A 3 -14.20 -6.26 -13.20
C THR A 3 -13.17 -5.88 -14.29
N PRO A 4 -13.52 -5.01 -15.25
CA PRO A 4 -12.55 -4.50 -16.23
C PRO A 4 -11.34 -3.81 -15.58
N LYS A 5 -11.53 -3.12 -14.44
CA LYS A 5 -10.46 -2.49 -13.66
C LYS A 5 -9.51 -3.54 -13.08
N GLU A 6 -10.05 -4.59 -12.45
CA GLU A 6 -9.23 -5.69 -11.88
C GLU A 6 -8.38 -6.36 -12.94
N LYS A 7 -8.95 -6.71 -14.10
CA LYS A 7 -8.21 -7.32 -15.21
C LYS A 7 -7.06 -6.43 -15.70
N LYS A 8 -7.32 -5.12 -15.83
CA LYS A 8 -6.28 -4.15 -16.25
C LYS A 8 -5.17 -4.05 -15.22
N VAL A 9 -5.54 -3.91 -13.94
CA VAL A 9 -4.60 -3.83 -12.82
C VAL A 9 -3.78 -5.10 -12.70
N HIS A 10 -4.41 -6.28 -12.78
CA HIS A 10 -3.73 -7.57 -12.75
C HIS A 10 -2.67 -7.67 -13.85
N ALA A 11 -3.03 -7.38 -15.11
CA ALA A 11 -2.11 -7.42 -16.23
C ALA A 11 -0.91 -6.46 -16.05
N VAL A 12 -1.14 -5.27 -15.47
CA VAL A 12 -0.08 -4.31 -15.16
C VAL A 12 0.92 -4.91 -14.18
N PHE A 13 0.46 -5.37 -13.00
CA PHE A 13 1.34 -5.84 -11.93
C PHE A 13 2.03 -7.17 -12.27
N GLU A 14 1.38 -8.07 -12.99
CA GLU A 14 2.02 -9.29 -13.53
C GLU A 14 3.19 -8.94 -14.47
N THR A 15 3.06 -7.89 -15.28
CA THR A 15 4.08 -7.49 -16.25
C THR A 15 5.29 -6.81 -15.60
N ILE A 16 5.08 -5.99 -14.55
CA ILE A 16 6.14 -5.14 -13.98
C ILE A 16 6.83 -5.75 -12.76
N SER A 17 6.37 -6.90 -12.24
CA SER A 17 6.78 -7.49 -10.96
C SER A 17 8.30 -7.52 -10.74
N ASN A 18 9.08 -7.98 -11.72
CA ASN A 18 10.54 -8.10 -11.62
C ASN A 18 11.29 -6.75 -11.54
N ASN A 19 10.69 -5.67 -12.03
CA ASN A 19 11.31 -4.34 -12.03
C ASN A 19 10.58 -3.35 -11.12
N TYR A 20 9.55 -3.81 -10.40
CA TYR A 20 8.64 -2.97 -9.62
C TYR A 20 9.38 -2.11 -8.58
N ASP A 21 10.20 -2.74 -7.74
CA ASP A 21 10.91 -2.05 -6.66
C ASP A 21 11.94 -1.04 -7.19
N HIS A 22 12.66 -1.42 -8.26
CA HIS A 22 13.61 -0.51 -8.91
C HIS A 22 12.89 0.72 -9.47
N MET A 23 11.81 0.52 -10.19
CA MET A 23 11.05 1.60 -10.80
C MET A 23 10.36 2.50 -9.77
N ASN A 24 9.79 1.93 -8.70
CA ASN A 24 9.25 2.73 -7.60
C ASN A 24 10.33 3.60 -6.95
N SER A 25 11.55 3.07 -6.82
CA SER A 25 12.70 3.82 -6.29
C SER A 25 13.07 5.00 -7.19
N VAL A 26 13.09 4.79 -8.51
CA VAL A 26 13.35 5.84 -9.49
C VAL A 26 12.24 6.89 -9.49
N ILE A 27 10.98 6.48 -9.65
CA ILE A 27 9.82 7.37 -9.78
C ILE A 27 9.60 8.22 -8.53
N SER A 28 9.77 7.63 -7.35
CA SER A 28 9.57 8.34 -6.07
C SER A 28 10.84 9.00 -5.54
N PHE A 29 11.97 8.91 -6.24
CA PHE A 29 13.28 9.29 -5.71
C PHE A 29 13.53 8.66 -4.32
N GLN A 30 13.20 7.38 -4.16
CA GLN A 30 13.28 6.62 -2.91
C GLN A 30 12.43 7.19 -1.75
N GLN A 31 11.53 8.15 -2.02
CA GLN A 31 10.71 8.74 -0.97
C GLN A 31 9.74 7.72 -0.36
N HIS A 32 9.22 6.76 -1.14
CA HIS A 32 8.34 5.69 -0.65
C HIS A 32 8.98 4.90 0.50
N ILE A 33 10.31 4.65 0.46
CA ILE A 33 11.05 3.99 1.55
C ILE A 33 11.05 4.86 2.82
N LYS A 34 11.31 6.17 2.64
CA LYS A 34 11.32 7.13 3.78
C LYS A 34 9.94 7.29 4.38
N TRP A 35 8.88 7.31 3.56
CA TRP A 35 7.50 7.40 4.03
C TRP A 35 7.13 6.15 4.82
N ARG A 36 7.43 4.94 4.30
CA ARG A 36 7.20 3.68 5.01
C ARG A 36 7.94 3.63 6.35
N LYS A 37 9.23 4.00 6.40
CA LYS A 37 9.98 4.07 7.66
C LYS A 37 9.37 5.03 8.68
N LYS A 38 8.91 6.21 8.24
CA LYS A 38 8.22 7.17 9.11
C LYS A 38 6.87 6.64 9.60
N THR A 39 6.15 5.93 8.75
CA THR A 39 4.88 5.29 9.08
C THR A 39 5.10 4.17 10.10
N MET A 40 6.05 3.26 9.88
CA MET A 40 6.40 2.19 10.82
C MET A 40 6.75 2.74 12.20
N LYS A 41 7.57 3.80 12.26
CA LYS A 41 7.88 4.47 13.52
C LYS A 41 6.64 5.04 14.22
N ALA A 42 5.69 5.59 13.45
CA ALA A 42 4.45 6.15 14.01
C ALA A 42 3.47 5.06 14.48
N MET A 43 3.48 3.89 13.86
CA MET A 43 2.66 2.73 14.26
C MET A 43 3.05 2.18 15.61
N ASN A 44 4.33 2.30 16.02
CA ASN A 44 4.86 1.75 17.27
C ASN A 44 4.47 0.28 17.49
N VAL A 45 4.75 -0.54 16.48
CA VAL A 45 4.35 -1.96 16.42
C VAL A 45 4.93 -2.73 17.62
N GLN A 46 4.07 -3.50 18.30
CA GLN A 46 4.47 -4.25 19.49
C GLN A 46 5.03 -5.62 19.12
N LYS A 47 6.06 -6.06 19.85
CA LYS A 47 6.63 -7.42 19.69
C LYS A 47 5.57 -8.50 19.97
N GLY A 48 5.62 -9.57 19.22
CA GLY A 48 4.70 -10.70 19.35
C GLY A 48 3.33 -10.52 18.68
N SER A 49 3.07 -9.38 18.06
CA SER A 49 1.79 -9.07 17.42
C SER A 49 1.56 -9.86 16.13
N ALA A 50 0.29 -10.00 15.76
CA ALA A 50 -0.15 -10.47 14.46
C ALA A 50 -0.45 -9.28 13.53
N ALA A 51 0.16 -9.25 12.34
CA ALA A 51 -0.04 -8.18 11.37
C ALA A 51 -0.44 -8.74 9.99
N LEU A 52 -1.30 -7.98 9.29
CA LEU A 52 -1.69 -8.22 7.91
C LEU A 52 -1.23 -7.06 7.03
N ASP A 53 -0.59 -7.38 5.91
CA ASP A 53 -0.23 -6.44 4.86
C ASP A 53 -1.08 -6.71 3.62
N VAL A 54 -2.07 -5.87 3.37
CA VAL A 54 -3.03 -6.00 2.26
C VAL A 54 -2.45 -5.36 1.02
N CYS A 55 -2.56 -6.04 -0.13
CA CYS A 55 -1.88 -5.64 -1.37
C CYS A 55 -0.37 -5.50 -1.16
N CYS A 56 0.24 -6.55 -0.58
CA CYS A 56 1.62 -6.52 -0.13
C CYS A 56 2.66 -6.43 -1.26
N GLY A 57 2.27 -6.70 -2.49
CA GLY A 57 3.15 -6.70 -3.66
C GLY A 57 4.36 -7.60 -3.47
N THR A 58 5.56 -7.02 -3.59
CA THR A 58 6.85 -7.71 -3.39
C THR A 58 7.27 -7.82 -1.92
N GLY A 59 6.35 -7.60 -0.96
CA GLY A 59 6.54 -7.89 0.46
C GLY A 59 7.38 -6.87 1.26
N ASP A 60 7.71 -5.73 0.70
CA ASP A 60 8.55 -4.72 1.38
C ASP A 60 8.01 -4.27 2.73
N TRP A 61 6.69 -4.08 2.85
CA TRP A 61 6.09 -3.68 4.12
C TRP A 61 5.89 -4.89 5.04
N SER A 62 5.56 -6.05 4.48
CA SER A 62 5.50 -7.32 5.22
C SER A 62 6.82 -7.63 5.92
N ILE A 63 7.96 -7.45 5.23
CA ILE A 63 9.31 -7.61 5.80
C ILE A 63 9.53 -6.61 6.94
N ALA A 64 9.23 -5.34 6.73
CA ALA A 64 9.40 -4.32 7.77
C ALA A 64 8.52 -4.57 9.00
N LEU A 65 7.30 -5.06 8.83
CA LEU A 65 6.42 -5.51 9.91
C LEU A 65 7.01 -6.69 10.66
N ALA A 66 7.56 -7.68 9.94
CA ALA A 66 8.12 -8.90 10.53
C ALA A 66 9.35 -8.62 11.42
N GLU A 67 10.19 -7.68 11.01
CA GLU A 67 11.32 -7.19 11.81
C GLU A 67 10.84 -6.52 13.11
N GLU A 68 9.74 -5.74 13.04
CA GLU A 68 9.19 -5.04 14.21
C GLU A 68 8.43 -5.97 15.15
N VAL A 69 7.56 -6.87 14.66
CA VAL A 69 6.85 -7.82 15.53
C VAL A 69 7.81 -8.87 16.13
N GLY A 70 8.95 -9.11 15.50
CA GLY A 70 9.98 -10.05 15.96
C GLY A 70 9.58 -11.52 15.82
N PRO A 71 10.44 -12.46 16.25
CA PRO A 71 10.29 -13.88 15.94
C PRO A 71 9.04 -14.54 16.58
N ASN A 72 8.48 -13.96 17.61
CA ASN A 72 7.26 -14.44 18.27
C ASN A 72 5.97 -13.83 17.69
N GLY A 73 6.08 -12.83 16.81
CA GLY A 73 4.96 -12.28 16.06
C GLY A 73 4.76 -13.01 14.74
N LYS A 74 3.64 -12.75 14.08
CA LYS A 74 3.34 -13.31 12.75
C LYS A 74 2.90 -12.20 11.81
N VAL A 75 3.40 -12.24 10.57
CA VAL A 75 2.97 -11.34 9.49
C VAL A 75 2.40 -12.17 8.35
N THR A 76 1.24 -11.77 7.87
CA THR A 76 0.65 -12.32 6.65
C THR A 76 0.61 -11.18 5.61
N GLY A 77 1.21 -11.41 4.44
CA GLY A 77 1.05 -10.53 3.28
C GLY A 77 0.05 -11.14 2.32
N LEU A 78 -0.90 -10.35 1.83
CA LEU A 78 -1.87 -10.80 0.84
C LEU A 78 -1.78 -9.94 -0.41
N ASP A 79 -1.66 -10.60 -1.57
CA ASP A 79 -1.71 -9.93 -2.87
C ASP A 79 -2.45 -10.80 -3.89
N PHE A 80 -3.01 -10.17 -4.92
CA PHE A 80 -3.71 -10.88 -5.99
C PHE A 80 -2.80 -11.27 -7.15
N SER A 81 -1.58 -10.72 -7.24
CA SER A 81 -0.57 -11.04 -8.26
C SER A 81 0.38 -12.12 -7.76
N LYS A 82 0.34 -13.28 -8.41
CA LYS A 82 1.25 -14.39 -8.09
C LYS A 82 2.71 -14.06 -8.40
N ASN A 83 2.95 -13.28 -9.46
CA ASN A 83 4.30 -12.87 -9.81
C ASN A 83 4.91 -11.94 -8.76
N MET A 84 4.10 -11.01 -8.20
CA MET A 84 4.54 -10.16 -7.09
C MET A 84 4.87 -10.97 -5.85
N LEU A 85 4.02 -11.93 -5.50
CA LEU A 85 4.23 -12.82 -4.34
C LEU A 85 5.49 -13.66 -4.51
N SER A 86 5.77 -14.19 -5.71
CA SER A 86 7.00 -14.96 -5.98
C SER A 86 8.26 -14.13 -5.71
N VAL A 87 8.29 -12.87 -6.15
CA VAL A 87 9.40 -11.95 -5.84
C VAL A 87 9.47 -11.69 -4.32
N GLY A 88 8.31 -11.53 -3.68
CA GLY A 88 8.22 -11.32 -2.23
C GLY A 88 8.75 -12.51 -1.42
N GLU A 89 8.42 -13.73 -1.81
CA GLU A 89 8.90 -14.97 -1.18
C GLU A 89 10.43 -15.09 -1.24
N GLU A 90 11.03 -14.74 -2.38
CA GLU A 90 12.49 -14.71 -2.53
C GLU A 90 13.10 -13.68 -1.56
N LYS A 91 12.54 -12.47 -1.49
CA LYS A 91 13.01 -11.43 -0.57
C LYS A 91 12.86 -11.82 0.89
N VAL A 92 11.74 -12.41 1.30
CA VAL A 92 11.51 -12.90 2.66
C VAL A 92 12.57 -13.95 3.03
N LYS A 93 12.89 -14.87 2.11
CA LYS A 93 13.94 -15.86 2.28
C LYS A 93 15.34 -15.24 2.39
N GLU A 94 15.66 -14.26 1.56
CA GLU A 94 16.94 -13.53 1.62
C GLU A 94 17.14 -12.81 2.95
N HIS A 95 16.05 -12.27 3.55
CA HIS A 95 16.08 -11.66 4.88
C HIS A 95 16.08 -12.67 6.03
N GLY A 96 16.01 -13.99 5.75
CA GLY A 96 16.00 -15.04 6.75
C GLY A 96 14.79 -15.05 7.68
N LEU A 97 13.69 -14.40 7.27
CA LEU A 97 12.48 -14.27 8.08
C LEU A 97 11.66 -15.57 8.02
N LYS A 98 11.27 -16.07 9.19
CA LYS A 98 10.45 -17.29 9.33
C LYS A 98 9.02 -16.99 9.80
N ASN A 99 8.75 -15.75 10.15
CA ASN A 99 7.48 -15.27 10.69
C ASN A 99 6.64 -14.50 9.66
N VAL A 100 6.96 -14.65 8.36
CA VAL A 100 6.21 -14.06 7.24
C VAL A 100 5.61 -15.17 6.40
N GLU A 101 4.33 -15.04 6.08
CA GLU A 101 3.61 -15.87 5.13
C GLU A 101 3.00 -14.97 4.05
N LEU A 102 3.28 -15.25 2.78
CA LEU A 102 2.68 -14.53 1.67
C LEU A 102 1.60 -15.40 1.02
N ILE A 103 0.40 -14.86 0.81
CA ILE A 103 -0.73 -15.61 0.28
C ILE A 103 -1.39 -14.88 -0.89
N HIS A 104 -1.87 -15.68 -1.85
CA HIS A 104 -2.67 -15.17 -2.95
C HIS A 104 -4.12 -14.97 -2.50
N GLY A 105 -4.66 -13.75 -2.72
CA GLY A 105 -6.04 -13.43 -2.34
C GLY A 105 -6.51 -12.09 -2.85
N ASN A 106 -7.81 -11.82 -2.66
CA ASN A 106 -8.46 -10.58 -3.05
C ASN A 106 -8.68 -9.69 -1.82
N ALA A 107 -8.21 -8.46 -1.87
CA ALA A 107 -8.41 -7.46 -0.81
C ALA A 107 -9.89 -7.09 -0.58
N MET A 108 -10.74 -7.32 -1.59
CA MET A 108 -12.20 -7.10 -1.52
C MET A 108 -12.92 -8.17 -0.67
N GLU A 109 -12.27 -9.33 -0.41
CA GLU A 109 -12.80 -10.46 0.33
C GLU A 109 -11.64 -11.17 1.03
N LEU A 110 -11.25 -10.65 2.20
CA LEU A 110 -10.10 -11.17 2.93
C LEU A 110 -10.41 -12.54 3.54
N PRO A 111 -9.59 -13.59 3.26
CA PRO A 111 -9.85 -14.96 3.69
C PRO A 111 -9.49 -15.21 5.16
N PHE A 112 -9.84 -14.27 6.03
CA PHE A 112 -9.54 -14.34 7.46
C PHE A 112 -10.81 -14.14 8.28
N GLN A 113 -10.78 -14.67 9.50
CA GLN A 113 -11.84 -14.44 10.50
C GLN A 113 -11.82 -13.00 11.00
N ASP A 114 -12.95 -12.56 11.53
CA ASP A 114 -13.06 -11.27 12.21
C ASP A 114 -12.07 -11.18 13.38
N ASN A 115 -11.57 -9.99 13.67
CA ASN A 115 -10.75 -9.72 14.85
C ASN A 115 -9.49 -10.61 14.95
N THR A 116 -8.78 -10.81 13.84
CA THR A 116 -7.62 -11.70 13.79
C THR A 116 -6.30 -10.96 14.03
N PHE A 117 -6.16 -9.73 13.51
CA PHE A 117 -4.89 -9.02 13.48
C PHE A 117 -4.84 -7.83 14.43
N ASP A 118 -3.68 -7.60 15.03
CA ASP A 118 -3.43 -6.41 15.86
C ASP A 118 -3.16 -5.18 14.99
N TYR A 119 -2.52 -5.39 13.82
CA TYR A 119 -2.20 -4.36 12.82
C TYR A 119 -2.63 -4.82 11.43
N VAL A 120 -3.23 -3.91 10.66
CA VAL A 120 -3.54 -4.14 9.24
C VAL A 120 -3.02 -2.96 8.44
N THR A 121 -2.19 -3.23 7.43
CA THR A 121 -1.59 -2.20 6.58
C THR A 121 -2.02 -2.36 5.13
N ILE A 122 -2.05 -1.25 4.39
CA ILE A 122 -2.12 -1.21 2.93
C ILE A 122 -1.22 -0.08 2.42
N GLY A 123 -0.27 -0.41 1.53
CA GLY A 123 0.70 0.54 0.99
C GLY A 123 0.65 0.64 -0.52
N PHE A 124 0.23 1.79 -1.05
CA PHE A 124 0.14 2.06 -2.49
C PHE A 124 -0.71 1.06 -3.28
N GLY A 125 -1.57 0.31 -2.58
CA GLY A 125 -2.46 -0.70 -3.12
C GLY A 125 -3.90 -0.23 -3.26
N LEU A 126 -4.39 0.59 -2.31
CA LEU A 126 -5.80 0.95 -2.21
C LEU A 126 -6.33 1.65 -3.49
N ARG A 127 -5.55 2.53 -4.13
CA ARG A 127 -5.94 3.20 -5.36
C ARG A 127 -6.21 2.27 -6.55
N ASN A 128 -5.69 1.04 -6.48
CA ASN A 128 -5.80 0.05 -7.54
C ASN A 128 -7.01 -0.88 -7.41
N VAL A 129 -7.64 -0.95 -6.23
CA VAL A 129 -8.82 -1.81 -6.03
C VAL A 129 -10.08 -1.18 -6.66
N PRO A 130 -11.09 -2.00 -7.01
CA PRO A 130 -12.35 -1.51 -7.59
C PRO A 130 -13.17 -0.66 -6.63
N ASP A 131 -13.29 -1.08 -5.37
CA ASP A 131 -14.11 -0.48 -4.32
C ASP A 131 -13.30 -0.25 -3.05
N TYR A 132 -12.96 1.02 -2.79
CA TYR A 132 -12.18 1.43 -1.62
C TYR A 132 -12.95 1.19 -0.30
N ASP A 133 -14.27 1.49 -0.31
CA ASP A 133 -15.13 1.30 0.87
C ASP A 133 -15.20 -0.18 1.27
N GLN A 134 -15.25 -1.09 0.29
CA GLN A 134 -15.27 -2.53 0.55
C GLN A 134 -13.95 -2.99 1.19
N VAL A 135 -12.81 -2.58 0.66
CA VAL A 135 -11.50 -2.95 1.24
C VAL A 135 -11.37 -2.39 2.65
N LEU A 136 -11.77 -1.15 2.89
CA LEU A 136 -11.74 -0.56 4.24
C LEU A 136 -12.66 -1.30 5.23
N ARG A 137 -13.85 -1.77 4.79
CA ARG A 137 -14.73 -2.62 5.61
C ARG A 137 -14.09 -3.97 5.92
N GLU A 138 -13.43 -4.61 4.95
CA GLU A 138 -12.73 -5.86 5.18
C GLU A 138 -11.54 -5.69 6.15
N MET A 139 -10.75 -4.62 6.00
CA MET A 139 -9.67 -4.30 6.92
C MET A 139 -10.20 -4.04 8.34
N TYR A 140 -11.36 -3.34 8.45
CA TYR A 140 -12.05 -3.14 9.73
C TYR A 140 -12.54 -4.46 10.33
N ARG A 141 -13.09 -5.36 9.53
CA ARG A 141 -13.59 -6.66 9.97
C ARG A 141 -12.49 -7.50 10.59
N VAL A 142 -11.34 -7.60 9.90
CA VAL A 142 -10.26 -8.51 10.33
C VAL A 142 -9.34 -7.95 11.41
N VAL A 143 -9.31 -6.62 11.62
CA VAL A 143 -8.55 -6.04 12.72
C VAL A 143 -9.28 -6.26 14.05
N LYS A 144 -8.54 -6.52 15.13
CA LYS A 144 -9.07 -6.70 16.50
C LYS A 144 -9.60 -5.38 17.06
N PRO A 145 -10.56 -5.41 18.03
CA PRO A 145 -10.84 -4.25 18.87
C PRO A 145 -9.56 -3.71 19.51
N GLY A 146 -9.37 -2.39 19.49
CA GLY A 146 -8.13 -1.71 19.88
C GLY A 146 -6.98 -1.79 18.85
N GLY A 147 -7.12 -2.59 17.81
CA GLY A 147 -6.12 -2.73 16.76
C GLY A 147 -6.08 -1.53 15.81
N LEU A 148 -5.00 -1.43 15.07
CA LEU A 148 -4.66 -0.28 14.22
C LEU A 148 -4.69 -0.67 12.74
N VAL A 149 -5.42 0.11 11.93
CA VAL A 149 -5.37 0.06 10.47
C VAL A 149 -4.59 1.26 9.94
N VAL A 150 -3.70 1.01 8.99
CA VAL A 150 -2.84 2.05 8.39
C VAL A 150 -2.86 1.96 6.88
N CYS A 151 -3.15 3.09 6.23
CA CYS A 151 -3.05 3.24 4.78
C CYS A 151 -2.00 4.29 4.44
N LEU A 152 -0.92 3.88 3.76
CA LEU A 152 0.05 4.79 3.14
C LEU A 152 -0.22 4.84 1.64
N GLU A 153 -0.65 6.00 1.14
CA GLU A 153 -1.05 6.12 -0.27
C GLU A 153 -0.66 7.48 -0.86
N THR A 154 -0.63 7.54 -2.19
CA THR A 154 -0.51 8.80 -2.91
C THR A 154 -1.66 9.74 -2.55
N SER A 155 -1.42 11.03 -2.60
CA SER A 155 -2.43 12.03 -2.29
C SER A 155 -2.24 13.28 -3.15
N GLN A 156 -3.15 14.23 -3.00
CA GLN A 156 -3.10 15.50 -3.73
C GLN A 156 -2.22 16.50 -3.00
N PRO A 157 -1.18 17.08 -3.64
CA PRO A 157 -0.37 18.11 -3.03
C PRO A 157 -1.21 19.31 -2.61
N THR A 158 -1.04 19.76 -1.37
CA THR A 158 -1.81 20.87 -0.79
C THR A 158 -1.05 22.17 -0.79
N LEU A 159 0.29 22.15 -0.89
CA LEU A 159 1.11 23.36 -0.89
C LEU A 159 1.03 24.08 -2.24
N PHE A 160 0.65 25.35 -2.19
CA PHE A 160 0.65 26.23 -3.36
C PHE A 160 2.08 26.36 -3.95
N GLY A 161 2.23 26.38 -5.25
CA GLY A 161 3.53 26.36 -5.94
C GLY A 161 4.14 24.95 -6.09
N PHE A 162 4.15 24.15 -5.04
CA PHE A 162 4.58 22.75 -5.12
C PHE A 162 3.63 21.90 -5.98
N LYS A 163 2.33 22.15 -5.89
CA LYS A 163 1.30 21.50 -6.70
C LYS A 163 1.54 21.70 -8.21
N GLN A 164 1.89 22.91 -8.64
CA GLN A 164 2.17 23.19 -10.05
C GLN A 164 3.44 22.45 -10.53
N GLY A 165 4.52 22.48 -9.75
CA GLY A 165 5.76 21.77 -10.05
C GLY A 165 5.57 20.26 -10.10
N TYR A 166 4.78 19.71 -9.19
CA TYR A 166 4.42 18.29 -9.17
C TYR A 166 3.65 17.88 -10.43
N PHE A 167 2.61 18.63 -10.81
CA PHE A 167 1.86 18.32 -12.03
C PHE A 167 2.68 18.53 -13.30
N PHE A 168 3.58 19.52 -13.34
CA PHE A 168 4.53 19.70 -14.44
C PHE A 168 5.46 18.49 -14.59
N TYR A 169 6.05 18.03 -13.46
CA TYR A 169 6.89 16.83 -13.43
C TYR A 169 6.14 15.60 -13.95
N PHE A 170 4.96 15.33 -13.44
CA PHE A 170 4.15 14.17 -13.86
C PHE A 170 3.64 14.26 -15.30
N LYS A 171 3.39 15.46 -15.81
CA LYS A 171 2.88 15.65 -17.18
C LYS A 171 3.97 15.58 -18.22
N TYR A 172 5.16 16.10 -17.94
CA TYR A 172 6.19 16.29 -18.94
C TYR A 172 7.46 15.47 -18.70
N VAL A 173 7.85 15.27 -17.44
CA VAL A 173 9.11 14.61 -17.08
C VAL A 173 8.94 13.10 -16.95
N MET A 174 7.92 12.66 -16.24
CA MET A 174 7.62 11.24 -16.04
C MET A 174 7.44 10.44 -17.36
N PRO A 175 6.69 10.94 -18.37
CA PRO A 175 6.58 10.22 -19.64
C PRO A 175 7.92 10.09 -20.39
N LEU A 176 8.84 11.04 -20.20
CA LEU A 176 10.17 10.97 -20.78
C LEU A 176 11.00 9.85 -20.15
N PHE A 177 10.95 9.71 -18.83
CA PHE A 177 11.55 8.58 -18.12
C PHE A 177 10.92 7.24 -18.54
N GLY A 178 9.61 7.19 -18.71
CA GLY A 178 8.91 6.00 -19.21
C GLY A 178 9.37 5.55 -20.61
N LYS A 179 9.71 6.49 -21.50
CA LYS A 179 10.27 6.18 -22.82
C LYS A 179 11.72 5.68 -22.77
N ILE A 180 12.52 6.17 -21.82
CA ILE A 180 13.95 5.88 -21.73
C ILE A 180 14.20 4.57 -20.97
N PHE A 181 13.44 4.30 -19.90
CA PHE A 181 13.74 3.23 -18.95
C PHE A 181 12.77 2.03 -19.00
N ALA A 182 11.64 2.13 -19.69
CA ALA A 182 10.68 1.05 -19.70
C ALA A 182 10.07 0.79 -21.07
N LYS A 183 10.17 -0.45 -21.52
CA LYS A 183 9.28 -0.99 -22.55
C LYS A 183 7.79 -0.99 -22.09
N SER A 184 7.49 -0.48 -20.90
CA SER A 184 6.23 -0.57 -20.15
C SER A 184 5.54 0.79 -19.96
N TYR A 185 5.52 1.65 -20.98
CA TYR A 185 4.90 2.98 -20.92
C TYR A 185 3.43 2.95 -20.47
N LYS A 186 2.66 1.94 -20.89
CA LYS A 186 1.21 1.81 -20.59
C LYS A 186 0.97 1.54 -19.11
N GLU A 187 1.81 0.73 -18.50
CA GLU A 187 1.73 0.34 -17.11
C GLU A 187 2.02 1.52 -16.17
N TYR A 188 3.00 2.34 -16.54
CA TYR A 188 3.32 3.56 -15.78
C TYR A 188 2.31 4.70 -16.00
N ALA A 189 1.66 4.77 -17.16
CA ALA A 189 0.54 5.69 -17.38
C ALA A 189 -0.63 5.37 -16.42
N TRP A 190 -0.90 4.08 -16.18
CA TRP A 190 -1.90 3.65 -15.21
C TRP A 190 -1.57 4.10 -13.77
N LEU A 191 -0.32 3.97 -13.34
CA LEU A 191 0.09 4.42 -11.99
C LEU A 191 -0.14 5.92 -11.80
N ASN A 192 0.03 6.72 -12.85
CA ASN A 192 -0.28 8.15 -12.86
C ASN A 192 -1.79 8.42 -12.80
N GLU A 193 -2.55 7.73 -13.64
CA GLU A 193 -4.01 7.88 -13.73
C GLU A 193 -4.67 7.56 -12.40
N SER A 194 -4.37 6.39 -11.82
CA SER A 194 -4.88 5.95 -10.53
C SER A 194 -4.53 6.90 -9.37
N ALA A 195 -3.32 7.47 -9.37
CA ALA A 195 -2.90 8.43 -8.35
C ALA A 195 -3.65 9.78 -8.44
N ARG A 196 -4.07 10.20 -9.66
CA ARG A 196 -4.80 11.45 -9.87
C ARG A 196 -6.28 11.34 -9.48
N GLU A 197 -6.87 10.17 -9.64
CA GLU A 197 -8.27 9.88 -9.34
C GLU A 197 -8.49 9.49 -7.87
N PHE A 198 -7.42 9.19 -7.15
CA PHE A 198 -7.50 8.74 -5.75
C PHE A 198 -7.95 9.88 -4.82
N PRO A 199 -8.79 9.58 -3.81
CA PRO A 199 -9.28 10.54 -2.84
C PRO A 199 -8.18 11.37 -2.17
N GLY A 200 -8.49 12.63 -1.88
CA GLY A 200 -7.62 13.48 -1.07
C GLY A 200 -7.60 13.05 0.40
N MET A 201 -6.63 13.58 1.18
CA MET A 201 -6.42 13.16 2.58
C MET A 201 -7.67 13.24 3.45
N LYS A 202 -8.45 14.33 3.35
CA LYS A 202 -9.67 14.53 4.15
C LYS A 202 -10.78 13.56 3.74
N GLU A 203 -10.90 13.32 2.45
CA GLU A 203 -11.91 12.40 1.90
C GLU A 203 -11.60 10.96 2.32
N LEU A 204 -10.33 10.52 2.22
CA LEU A 204 -9.94 9.19 2.67
C LEU A 204 -10.12 9.04 4.20
N ALA A 205 -9.82 10.07 5.00
CA ALA A 205 -10.11 10.05 6.44
C ALA A 205 -11.61 9.86 6.72
N HIS A 206 -12.48 10.55 5.98
CA HIS A 206 -13.92 10.34 6.09
C HIS A 206 -14.38 8.93 5.68
N MET A 207 -13.74 8.35 4.66
CA MET A 207 -14.01 6.95 4.28
C MET A 207 -13.62 5.97 5.40
N PHE A 208 -12.52 6.22 6.12
CA PHE A 208 -12.16 5.46 7.32
C PHE A 208 -13.24 5.56 8.40
N GLU A 209 -13.71 6.78 8.71
CA GLU A 209 -14.79 7.00 9.69
C GLU A 209 -16.07 6.27 9.28
N LYS A 210 -16.44 6.34 8.02
CA LYS A 210 -17.60 5.64 7.44
C LYS A 210 -17.47 4.10 7.53
N ALA A 211 -16.26 3.57 7.44
CA ALA A 211 -15.98 2.14 7.62
C ALA A 211 -16.07 1.69 9.10
N GLY A 212 -16.19 2.63 10.06
CA GLY A 212 -16.34 2.36 11.48
C GLY A 212 -15.10 2.64 12.32
N PHE A 213 -14.00 3.09 11.72
CA PHE A 213 -12.79 3.43 12.48
C PHE A 213 -12.99 4.67 13.33
N VAL A 214 -12.38 4.65 14.53
CA VAL A 214 -12.34 5.77 15.48
C VAL A 214 -10.93 6.35 15.57
N ASN A 215 -10.80 7.54 16.16
CA ASN A 215 -9.53 8.25 16.31
C ASN A 215 -8.77 8.38 14.97
N VAL A 216 -9.52 8.59 13.89
CA VAL A 216 -8.96 8.71 12.53
C VAL A 216 -8.07 9.94 12.46
N SER A 217 -6.87 9.74 11.96
CA SER A 217 -5.89 10.82 11.75
C SER A 217 -5.07 10.56 10.49
N TYR A 218 -4.43 11.59 9.97
CA TYR A 218 -3.53 11.43 8.84
C TYR A 218 -2.32 12.34 8.93
N LYS A 219 -1.24 11.92 8.29
CA LYS A 219 0.03 12.66 8.20
C LYS A 219 0.46 12.78 6.75
N ALA A 220 0.57 14.03 6.28
CA ALA A 220 1.08 14.34 4.95
C ALA A 220 2.59 14.10 4.85
N HIS A 221 3.03 13.62 3.70
CA HIS A 221 4.44 13.45 3.34
C HIS A 221 4.76 14.29 2.11
N THR A 222 5.97 14.86 2.08
CA THR A 222 6.53 15.58 0.91
C THR A 222 5.52 16.55 0.28
N GLY A 223 5.03 17.52 1.07
CA GLY A 223 4.08 18.54 0.58
C GLY A 223 2.69 18.01 0.20
N GLY A 224 2.33 16.80 0.66
CA GLY A 224 1.03 16.18 0.39
C GLY A 224 1.00 15.24 -0.83
N VAL A 225 2.16 14.91 -1.41
CA VAL A 225 2.26 13.91 -2.51
C VAL A 225 1.82 12.52 -2.07
N ALA A 226 2.06 12.20 -0.82
CA ALA A 226 1.58 11.00 -0.16
C ALA A 226 1.08 11.34 1.23
N ALA A 227 0.25 10.47 1.78
CA ALA A 227 -0.23 10.58 3.15
C ALA A 227 -0.35 9.20 3.81
N THR A 228 -0.12 9.16 5.11
CA THR A 228 -0.46 8.01 5.94
C THR A 228 -1.71 8.31 6.72
N HIS A 229 -2.71 7.44 6.63
CA HIS A 229 -3.93 7.45 7.44
C HIS A 229 -3.85 6.37 8.50
N PHE A 230 -4.35 6.68 9.69
CA PHE A 230 -4.43 5.81 10.84
C PHE A 230 -5.88 5.76 11.31
N GLY A 231 -6.39 4.58 11.64
CA GLY A 231 -7.71 4.39 12.21
C GLY A 231 -7.71 3.20 13.15
N TYR A 232 -8.38 3.32 14.28
CA TYR A 232 -8.48 2.25 15.27
C TYR A 232 -9.88 1.63 15.22
N LYS A 233 -9.97 0.33 15.50
CA LYS A 233 -11.24 -0.32 15.79
C LYS A 233 -11.59 -0.10 17.25
N ALA A 234 -12.82 0.31 17.53
CA ALA A 234 -13.35 0.48 18.89
C ALA A 234 -13.46 -0.85 19.63
#